data_fe7ec8c02a483a0f7052a2238eb5b8d6
#
_entry.id   fe7ec8c02a483a0f7052a2238eb5b8d6
#
_cell.length_a   1.000
_cell.length_b   1.000
_cell.length_c   1.000
_cell.angle_alpha   90.00
_cell.angle_beta   90.00
_cell.angle_gamma   90.00
#
_symmetry.space_group_name_H-M   'P 1'
#
loop_
_entity.id
_entity.type
_entity.pdbx_description
1 polymer ?
#
loop_
_entity_poly.entity_id
_entity_poly.type
_entity_poly.pdbx_seq_one_letter_code
_entity_poly.pdbx_strand_id
1 'polypeptide(L)'
;MRRDRLSRREWLRQASLLGAVVPLAFPSYPAFGQDVVQEPEKLLPRDPAPGLPAKLFSFDPSLYRFTADEDVFLDEVEQACFLYFWEQANAKTGQIEDRGSADGGTPRNASSVAATGFGLTALCVAARRGWEEDAAVRDRVRATLSFALKNIQHQHGFMYHFISGETGQRILNSEVSPIDTCLFLCGALTCRAYFDDKEIQGLATELYERIDWSWILHGGQTFSMGWIPEQGFLKSRWDTYSELMMMYLLGFASRTHPLAPSVWNEWQRPRFEFDQVPYIGAHAPLFAHQYSHAWFNFRGLHDKYADYFANSIIATKIHKIWCLELAVRFPDYSEDLWGISASDSEHGYAVWGGPPAMGRIDGSIVPCATGGSLVFMPKECIRVLQNIREKFGKRTWKKYGFVDAFNPLTGWASSDVLGIDAGITLLMAENARTGFVWEQFGKNPEVAKALELAGFQPNAKT
;
A
#
# COMPACT_ATOMS: atom_id res chain seq x y z
N MET A 1 33.36 -18.91 0.42
CA MET A 1 32.09 -19.63 0.43
C MET A 1 31.33 -19.25 -0.82
N ARG A 2 30.92 -20.23 -1.63
CA ARG A 2 30.22 -19.99 -2.92
C ARG A 2 28.84 -19.38 -2.62
N ARG A 3 28.55 -18.24 -3.24
CA ARG A 3 27.20 -17.67 -3.30
C ARG A 3 26.36 -18.62 -4.16
N ASP A 4 25.32 -19.20 -3.57
CA ASP A 4 24.36 -20.00 -4.37
C ASP A 4 23.57 -19.04 -5.25
N ARG A 5 24.00 -19.00 -6.50
CA ARG A 5 23.29 -18.34 -7.59
C ARG A 5 22.25 -19.34 -8.09
N LEU A 6 20.99 -19.17 -7.72
CA LEU A 6 19.92 -19.90 -8.40
C LEU A 6 19.93 -19.49 -9.88
N SER A 7 20.10 -20.44 -10.75
CA SER A 7 19.96 -20.18 -12.19
C SER A 7 18.47 -19.97 -12.52
N ARG A 8 18.20 -19.21 -13.59
CA ARG A 8 16.83 -18.97 -14.11
C ARG A 8 16.00 -20.27 -14.23
N ARG A 9 16.63 -21.39 -14.58
CA ARG A 9 15.99 -22.73 -14.65
C ARG A 9 15.68 -23.33 -13.29
N GLU A 10 16.49 -23.13 -12.28
CA GLU A 10 16.27 -23.63 -10.92
C GLU A 10 15.17 -22.83 -10.25
N TRP A 11 15.12 -21.53 -10.52
CA TRP A 11 14.09 -20.61 -10.05
C TRP A 11 12.68 -21.01 -10.57
N LEU A 12 12.56 -21.31 -11.88
CA LEU A 12 11.31 -21.80 -12.48
C LEU A 12 10.90 -23.21 -12.01
N ARG A 13 11.85 -24.08 -11.67
CA ARG A 13 11.55 -25.42 -11.12
C ARG A 13 10.98 -25.36 -9.70
N GLN A 14 11.43 -24.45 -8.87
CA GLN A 14 10.87 -24.29 -7.52
C GLN A 14 9.42 -23.76 -7.56
N ALA A 15 9.10 -22.89 -8.51
CA ALA A 15 7.72 -22.42 -8.74
C ALA A 15 6.75 -23.57 -9.13
N SER A 16 7.26 -24.65 -9.72
CA SER A 16 6.44 -25.77 -10.21
C SER A 16 6.12 -26.84 -9.16
N LEU A 17 6.77 -26.87 -8.01
CA LEU A 17 6.70 -27.98 -7.04
C LEU A 17 5.69 -27.77 -5.88
N LEU A 18 5.04 -26.60 -5.77
CA LEU A 18 4.14 -26.29 -4.66
C LEU A 18 2.64 -26.43 -4.96
N GLY A 19 2.28 -27.22 -5.93
CA GLY A 19 0.89 -27.51 -6.28
C GLY A 19 0.29 -28.72 -5.56
N ALA A 20 0.11 -28.67 -4.24
CA ALA A 20 -0.62 -29.71 -3.51
C ALA A 20 -1.89 -29.11 -2.86
N VAL A 21 -3.04 -29.75 -3.15
CA VAL A 21 -4.38 -29.42 -2.68
C VAL A 21 -4.55 -29.89 -1.22
N VAL A 22 -5.07 -29.05 -0.33
CA VAL A 22 -5.55 -29.41 1.01
C VAL A 22 -6.97 -28.85 1.21
N PRO A 23 -7.89 -29.60 1.84
CA PRO A 23 -9.33 -29.31 1.82
C PRO A 23 -9.77 -28.24 2.81
N LEU A 24 -10.90 -27.62 2.45
CA LEU A 24 -11.58 -26.47 3.05
C LEU A 24 -12.06 -26.70 4.49
N ALA A 25 -11.67 -25.80 5.37
CA ALA A 25 -12.46 -25.35 6.52
C ALA A 25 -12.57 -23.83 6.42
N PHE A 26 -13.75 -23.27 6.68
CA PHE A 26 -13.98 -21.83 6.61
C PHE A 26 -12.99 -21.08 7.50
N PRO A 27 -12.19 -20.16 6.97
CA PRO A 27 -11.20 -19.47 7.77
C PRO A 27 -11.83 -18.26 8.47
N SER A 28 -11.66 -18.21 9.78
CA SER A 28 -11.43 -16.94 10.45
C SER A 28 -10.33 -16.21 9.68
N TYR A 29 -10.53 -14.94 9.30
CA TYR A 29 -9.52 -14.12 8.62
C TYR A 29 -8.19 -14.25 9.37
N PRO A 30 -7.12 -14.69 8.73
CA PRO A 30 -5.82 -14.66 9.36
C PRO A 30 -5.42 -13.18 9.48
N ALA A 31 -5.09 -12.76 10.69
CA ALA A 31 -4.33 -11.56 10.89
C ALA A 31 -3.12 -11.63 9.94
N PHE A 32 -2.84 -10.58 9.18
CA PHE A 32 -1.63 -10.47 8.36
C PHE A 32 -0.44 -10.89 9.22
N GLY A 33 0.18 -12.03 8.95
CA GLY A 33 1.36 -12.47 9.67
C GLY A 33 1.36 -13.88 10.24
N GLN A 34 0.38 -14.74 9.97
CA GLN A 34 0.44 -16.14 10.38
C GLN A 34 0.60 -17.05 9.17
N ASP A 35 1.68 -17.85 9.23
CA ASP A 35 2.05 -18.99 8.39
C ASP A 35 2.85 -18.74 7.10
N VAL A 36 3.98 -18.05 7.20
CA VAL A 36 5.20 -18.44 6.46
C VAL A 36 6.38 -18.31 7.41
N VAL A 37 6.51 -19.24 8.35
CA VAL A 37 7.76 -19.44 9.08
C VAL A 37 8.55 -20.51 8.30
N GLN A 38 9.29 -20.07 7.28
CA GLN A 38 10.53 -20.74 6.95
C GLN A 38 11.61 -20.15 7.86
N GLU A 39 12.41 -21.02 8.47
CA GLU A 39 13.54 -20.60 9.32
C GLU A 39 14.39 -19.55 8.57
N PRO A 40 14.80 -18.46 9.23
CA PRO A 40 15.58 -17.43 8.59
C PRO A 40 16.95 -18.01 8.21
N GLU A 41 17.20 -18.16 6.91
CA GLU A 41 18.57 -18.27 6.42
C GLU A 41 19.38 -17.11 6.96
N LYS A 42 20.58 -17.40 7.45
CA LYS A 42 21.48 -16.46 8.10
C LYS A 42 21.57 -15.14 7.35
N LEU A 43 21.01 -14.11 7.96
CA LEU A 43 21.02 -12.74 7.49
C LEU A 43 22.45 -12.27 7.18
N LEU A 44 22.62 -11.64 6.02
CA LEU A 44 23.88 -11.04 5.60
C LEU A 44 24.24 -9.86 6.50
N PRO A 45 25.55 -9.55 6.67
CA PRO A 45 26.01 -8.50 7.56
C PRO A 45 25.44 -7.11 7.21
N ARG A 46 25.30 -6.26 8.23
CA ARG A 46 24.75 -4.89 8.22
C ARG A 46 25.63 -3.84 7.51
N ASP A 47 26.40 -4.18 6.50
CA ASP A 47 27.26 -3.21 5.82
C ASP A 47 26.42 -2.30 4.87
N PRO A 48 26.63 -0.97 4.94
CA PRO A 48 25.99 -0.06 4.00
C PRO A 48 26.47 -0.41 2.58
N ALA A 49 25.52 -0.57 1.66
CA ALA A 49 25.88 -0.86 0.30
C ALA A 49 26.40 0.38 -0.40
N PRO A 50 27.38 0.25 -1.29
CA PRO A 50 27.59 1.25 -2.32
C PRO A 50 26.29 1.44 -3.09
N GLY A 51 25.91 2.69 -3.37
CA GLY A 51 24.65 3.03 -4.05
C GLY A 51 24.38 2.11 -5.23
N LEU A 52 23.12 1.71 -5.39
CA LEU A 52 22.69 0.92 -6.55
C LEU A 52 23.15 1.64 -7.82
N PRO A 53 23.78 0.95 -8.78
CA PRO A 53 24.31 1.61 -9.95
C PRO A 53 23.17 2.25 -10.76
N ALA A 54 23.12 3.56 -10.75
CA ALA A 54 22.11 4.39 -11.44
C ALA A 54 22.07 4.12 -12.97
N LYS A 55 23.11 3.50 -13.52
CA LYS A 55 23.24 3.19 -14.96
C LYS A 55 22.38 2.02 -15.46
N LEU A 56 21.79 1.19 -14.58
CA LEU A 56 20.98 0.04 -15.03
C LEU A 56 19.57 0.42 -15.47
N PHE A 57 19.10 1.64 -15.12
CA PHE A 57 17.77 2.10 -15.48
C PHE A 57 17.85 3.55 -15.94
N SER A 58 18.03 3.73 -17.24
CA SER A 58 18.10 5.07 -17.89
C SER A 58 16.75 5.81 -17.97
N PHE A 59 15.69 5.23 -17.40
CA PHE A 59 14.35 5.82 -17.42
C PHE A 59 14.05 6.54 -16.11
N ASP A 60 13.85 7.86 -16.21
CA ASP A 60 13.29 8.66 -15.14
C ASP A 60 11.78 8.79 -15.35
N PRO A 61 10.94 8.15 -14.50
CA PRO A 61 9.49 8.20 -14.64
C PRO A 61 8.93 9.62 -14.52
N SER A 62 9.66 10.55 -13.90
CA SER A 62 9.24 11.96 -13.81
C SER A 62 9.27 12.70 -15.15
N LEU A 63 9.97 12.16 -16.15
CA LEU A 63 10.02 12.70 -17.50
C LEU A 63 8.87 12.21 -18.38
N TYR A 64 8.14 11.18 -17.96
CA TYR A 64 6.98 10.73 -18.70
C TYR A 64 5.87 11.79 -18.65
N ARG A 65 5.26 12.02 -19.80
CA ARG A 65 4.10 12.92 -19.93
C ARG A 65 2.97 12.10 -20.53
N PHE A 66 1.89 12.00 -19.80
CA PHE A 66 0.69 11.36 -20.29
C PHE A 66 0.16 12.12 -21.51
N THR A 67 -0.29 11.38 -22.51
CA THR A 67 -1.07 11.96 -23.62
C THR A 67 -2.44 12.44 -23.10
N ALA A 68 -3.14 13.23 -23.90
CA ALA A 68 -4.48 13.69 -23.53
C ALA A 68 -5.45 12.50 -23.28
N ASP A 69 -5.36 11.46 -24.10
CA ASP A 69 -6.23 10.26 -23.97
C ASP A 69 -5.86 9.44 -22.71
N GLU A 70 -4.57 9.33 -22.39
CA GLU A 70 -4.11 8.67 -21.16
C GLU A 70 -4.52 9.47 -19.92
N ASP A 71 -4.47 10.79 -19.96
CA ASP A 71 -4.89 11.65 -18.86
C ASP A 71 -6.40 11.55 -18.61
N VAL A 72 -7.21 11.56 -19.68
CA VAL A 72 -8.66 11.32 -19.58
C VAL A 72 -8.96 9.92 -19.01
N PHE A 73 -8.25 8.90 -19.46
CA PHE A 73 -8.44 7.55 -18.94
C PHE A 73 -8.12 7.46 -17.45
N LEU A 74 -7.02 8.08 -17.00
CA LEU A 74 -6.66 8.09 -15.58
C LEU A 74 -7.66 8.90 -14.75
N ASP A 75 -8.19 9.99 -15.29
CA ASP A 75 -9.25 10.77 -14.62
C ASP A 75 -10.50 9.93 -14.37
N GLU A 76 -10.92 9.14 -15.38
CA GLU A 76 -12.02 8.20 -15.22
C GLU A 76 -11.74 7.11 -14.17
N VAL A 77 -10.51 6.59 -14.14
CA VAL A 77 -10.07 5.59 -13.12
C VAL A 77 -10.12 6.19 -11.72
N GLU A 78 -9.54 7.36 -11.55
CA GLU A 78 -9.51 8.05 -10.26
C GLU A 78 -10.92 8.41 -9.78
N GLN A 79 -11.77 8.92 -10.67
CA GLN A 79 -13.14 9.27 -10.31
C GLN A 79 -13.96 8.03 -9.94
N ALA A 80 -13.78 6.91 -10.63
CA ALA A 80 -14.45 5.65 -10.29
C ALA A 80 -13.96 5.11 -8.92
N CYS A 81 -12.66 5.15 -8.65
CA CYS A 81 -12.12 4.81 -7.32
C CYS A 81 -12.64 5.76 -6.23
N PHE A 82 -12.72 7.07 -6.50
CA PHE A 82 -13.29 8.04 -5.55
C PHE A 82 -14.74 7.72 -5.20
N LEU A 83 -15.54 7.31 -6.19
CA LEU A 83 -16.94 6.97 -5.98
C LEU A 83 -17.11 5.83 -4.96
N TYR A 84 -16.16 4.89 -4.88
CA TYR A 84 -16.13 3.90 -3.80
C TYR A 84 -16.06 4.57 -2.42
N PHE A 85 -15.14 5.49 -2.21
CA PHE A 85 -14.95 6.18 -0.94
C PHE A 85 -16.13 7.09 -0.59
N TRP A 86 -16.82 7.61 -1.58
CA TRP A 86 -17.98 8.45 -1.38
C TRP A 86 -19.23 7.66 -0.99
N GLU A 87 -19.50 6.54 -1.66
CA GLU A 87 -20.71 5.76 -1.48
C GLU A 87 -20.58 4.62 -0.46
N GLN A 88 -19.40 4.00 -0.33
CA GLN A 88 -19.16 2.92 0.61
C GLN A 88 -18.66 3.43 1.97
N ALA A 89 -18.92 4.67 2.28
CA ALA A 89 -18.75 5.25 3.60
C ALA A 89 -20.06 5.23 4.38
N ASN A 90 -19.97 5.03 5.70
CA ASN A 90 -21.11 5.27 6.57
C ASN A 90 -21.51 6.74 6.49
N ALA A 91 -22.76 7.02 6.15
CA ALA A 91 -23.25 8.39 5.89
C ALA A 91 -23.14 9.35 7.09
N LYS A 92 -23.15 8.83 8.33
CA LYS A 92 -23.09 9.63 9.55
C LYS A 92 -21.67 9.79 10.09
N THR A 93 -20.86 8.72 9.98
CA THR A 93 -19.55 8.65 10.61
C THR A 93 -18.39 8.84 9.63
N GLY A 94 -18.65 8.71 8.33
CA GLY A 94 -17.65 8.80 7.28
C GLY A 94 -16.66 7.65 7.26
N GLN A 95 -16.83 6.60 8.10
CA GLN A 95 -15.96 5.44 8.10
C GLN A 95 -16.22 4.59 6.87
N ILE A 96 -15.16 4.15 6.20
CA ILE A 96 -15.21 3.50 4.89
C ILE A 96 -15.10 2.00 5.05
N GLU A 97 -15.95 1.27 4.31
CA GLU A 97 -15.94 -0.19 4.27
C GLU A 97 -14.58 -0.73 3.80
N ASP A 98 -14.17 -1.88 4.36
CA ASP A 98 -13.02 -2.63 3.87
C ASP A 98 -13.19 -2.99 2.40
N ARG A 99 -14.36 -3.54 2.08
CA ARG A 99 -14.76 -3.96 0.75
C ARG A 99 -16.22 -3.68 0.47
N GLY A 100 -16.55 -3.45 -0.76
CA GLY A 100 -17.91 -3.25 -1.23
C GLY A 100 -18.16 -3.97 -2.54
N SER A 101 -19.44 -4.28 -2.84
CA SER A 101 -19.79 -4.85 -4.12
C SER A 101 -19.33 -3.94 -5.27
N ALA A 102 -18.65 -4.50 -6.26
CA ALA A 102 -18.19 -3.76 -7.44
C ALA A 102 -19.33 -3.10 -8.24
N ASP A 103 -20.52 -3.67 -8.21
CA ASP A 103 -21.72 -3.10 -8.83
C ASP A 103 -22.43 -2.06 -7.96
N GLY A 104 -21.91 -1.77 -6.77
CA GLY A 104 -22.50 -0.87 -5.77
C GLY A 104 -23.42 -1.59 -4.79
N GLY A 105 -24.04 -0.83 -3.91
CA GLY A 105 -24.96 -1.35 -2.90
C GLY A 105 -24.78 -0.70 -1.54
N THR A 106 -25.52 -1.20 -0.57
CA THR A 106 -25.45 -0.69 0.81
C THR A 106 -24.17 -1.13 1.51
N PRO A 107 -23.48 -0.23 2.23
CA PRO A 107 -22.34 -0.57 3.08
C PRO A 107 -22.65 -1.72 4.06
N ARG A 108 -21.67 -2.60 4.27
CA ARG A 108 -21.82 -3.83 5.08
C ARG A 108 -21.53 -3.61 6.57
N ASN A 109 -21.16 -2.40 6.97
CA ASN A 109 -20.77 -1.98 8.34
C ASN A 109 -19.52 -2.71 8.87
N ALA A 110 -18.60 -3.05 7.98
CA ALA A 110 -17.28 -3.60 8.29
C ALA A 110 -16.21 -2.64 7.73
N SER A 111 -15.92 -1.59 8.49
CA SER A 111 -15.02 -0.53 8.04
C SER A 111 -13.57 -0.85 8.37
N SER A 112 -12.69 -0.48 7.44
CA SER A 112 -11.24 -0.52 7.61
C SER A 112 -10.70 0.88 7.90
N VAL A 113 -9.86 0.99 8.95
CA VAL A 113 -9.23 2.28 9.26
C VAL A 113 -8.23 2.69 8.17
N ALA A 114 -7.57 1.72 7.52
CA ALA A 114 -6.71 1.97 6.37
C ALA A 114 -7.50 2.51 5.17
N ALA A 115 -8.60 1.85 4.79
CA ALA A 115 -9.47 2.31 3.71
C ALA A 115 -10.00 3.73 3.98
N THR A 116 -10.32 4.03 5.24
CA THR A 116 -10.73 5.38 5.65
C THR A 116 -9.60 6.39 5.46
N GLY A 117 -8.35 6.03 5.73
CA GLY A 117 -7.18 6.88 5.47
C GLY A 117 -6.97 7.20 3.99
N PHE A 118 -7.07 6.19 3.13
CA PHE A 118 -7.06 6.39 1.67
C PHE A 118 -8.21 7.30 1.22
N GLY A 119 -9.42 7.07 1.74
CA GLY A 119 -10.60 7.86 1.42
C GLY A 119 -10.50 9.32 1.86
N LEU A 120 -9.90 9.61 3.03
CA LEU A 120 -9.63 10.99 3.45
C LEU A 120 -8.73 11.72 2.43
N THR A 121 -7.72 11.04 1.90
CA THR A 121 -6.87 11.61 0.84
C THR A 121 -7.65 11.76 -0.47
N ALA A 122 -8.47 10.75 -0.83
CA ALA A 122 -9.33 10.81 -2.02
C ALA A 122 -10.33 11.96 -1.96
N LEU A 123 -10.83 12.33 -0.77
CA LEU A 123 -11.68 13.53 -0.57
C LEU A 123 -10.93 14.82 -0.90
N CYS A 124 -9.63 14.91 -0.58
CA CYS A 124 -8.82 16.07 -0.98
C CYS A 124 -8.66 16.16 -2.51
N VAL A 125 -8.45 15.00 -3.17
CA VAL A 125 -8.39 14.94 -4.63
C VAL A 125 -9.72 15.35 -5.25
N ALA A 126 -10.84 14.84 -4.73
CA ALA A 126 -12.18 15.16 -5.20
C ALA A 126 -12.51 16.65 -5.10
N ALA A 127 -12.19 17.27 -3.96
CA ALA A 127 -12.36 18.72 -3.77
C ALA A 127 -11.54 19.52 -4.78
N ARG A 128 -10.26 19.13 -5.01
CA ARG A 128 -9.40 19.76 -6.02
C ARG A 128 -9.94 19.62 -7.44
N ARG A 129 -10.49 18.44 -7.77
CA ARG A 129 -11.00 18.11 -9.10
C ARG A 129 -12.44 18.61 -9.33
N GLY A 130 -13.15 19.03 -8.27
CA GLY A 130 -14.54 19.45 -8.33
C GLY A 130 -15.51 18.30 -8.64
N TRP A 131 -15.19 17.09 -8.18
CA TRP A 131 -16.07 15.93 -8.34
C TRP A 131 -17.28 15.96 -7.39
N GLU A 132 -17.12 16.65 -6.26
CA GLU A 132 -18.16 16.91 -5.27
C GLU A 132 -18.09 18.36 -4.79
N GLU A 133 -19.20 18.85 -4.23
CA GLU A 133 -19.27 20.19 -3.67
C GLU A 133 -18.32 20.34 -2.45
N ASP A 134 -17.50 21.39 -2.45
CA ASP A 134 -16.46 21.61 -1.43
C ASP A 134 -17.02 21.58 0.01
N ALA A 135 -18.22 22.14 0.24
CA ALA A 135 -18.88 22.09 1.53
C ALA A 135 -19.23 20.66 1.98
N ALA A 136 -19.74 19.84 1.06
CA ALA A 136 -20.10 18.45 1.36
C ALA A 136 -18.83 17.61 1.67
N VAL A 137 -17.73 17.86 0.94
CA VAL A 137 -16.45 17.21 1.20
C VAL A 137 -15.92 17.61 2.58
N ARG A 138 -15.91 18.90 2.93
CA ARG A 138 -15.46 19.38 4.26
C ARG A 138 -16.29 18.78 5.38
N ASP A 139 -17.61 18.75 5.25
CA ASP A 139 -18.51 18.16 6.25
C ASP A 139 -18.22 16.66 6.43
N ARG A 140 -17.97 15.93 5.35
CA ARG A 140 -17.58 14.52 5.38
C ARG A 140 -16.23 14.34 6.12
N VAL A 141 -15.24 15.16 5.82
CA VAL A 141 -13.92 15.11 6.50
C VAL A 141 -14.07 15.40 7.99
N ARG A 142 -14.81 16.45 8.37
CA ARG A 142 -15.06 16.77 9.79
C ARG A 142 -15.76 15.61 10.51
N ALA A 143 -16.81 15.05 9.92
CA ALA A 143 -17.53 13.91 10.48
C ALA A 143 -16.61 12.71 10.69
N THR A 144 -15.79 12.37 9.68
CA THR A 144 -14.86 11.25 9.72
C THR A 144 -13.81 11.41 10.82
N LEU A 145 -13.14 12.56 10.87
CA LEU A 145 -12.10 12.82 11.86
C LEU A 145 -12.67 12.97 13.29
N SER A 146 -13.82 13.66 13.45
CA SER A 146 -14.48 13.79 14.76
C SER A 146 -14.95 12.45 15.30
N PHE A 147 -15.52 11.59 14.44
CA PHE A 147 -15.89 10.24 14.83
C PHE A 147 -14.67 9.40 15.22
N ALA A 148 -13.60 9.48 14.42
CA ALA A 148 -12.37 8.76 14.72
C ALA A 148 -11.74 9.16 16.04
N LEU A 149 -11.78 10.45 16.37
CA LEU A 149 -11.23 10.95 17.62
C LEU A 149 -12.06 10.52 18.84
N LYS A 150 -13.39 10.53 18.73
CA LYS A 150 -14.31 10.37 19.87
C LYS A 150 -14.83 8.95 20.06
N ASN A 151 -14.93 8.16 18.99
CA ASN A 151 -15.69 6.91 19.00
C ASN A 151 -14.87 5.67 18.62
N ILE A 152 -13.82 5.80 17.79
CA ILE A 152 -13.04 4.62 17.40
C ILE A 152 -12.31 4.07 18.61
N GLN A 153 -12.56 2.79 18.87
CA GLN A 153 -11.84 2.03 19.89
C GLN A 153 -10.36 1.95 19.54
N HIS A 154 -9.49 2.21 20.52
CA HIS A 154 -8.04 2.24 20.32
C HIS A 154 -7.27 1.82 21.58
N GLN A 155 -5.98 1.52 21.42
CA GLN A 155 -5.03 1.35 22.52
C GLN A 155 -3.86 2.31 22.32
N HIS A 156 -3.57 3.16 23.29
CA HIS A 156 -2.48 4.15 23.21
C HIS A 156 -2.50 4.99 21.92
N GLY A 157 -3.70 5.28 21.39
CA GLY A 157 -3.91 5.99 20.14
C GLY A 157 -3.98 5.11 18.89
N PHE A 158 -3.38 3.92 18.88
CA PHE A 158 -3.49 2.98 17.77
C PHE A 158 -4.86 2.34 17.69
N MET A 159 -5.44 2.32 16.50
CA MET A 159 -6.79 1.85 16.20
C MET A 159 -6.80 0.36 15.86
N TYR A 160 -7.94 -0.29 16.06
CA TYR A 160 -8.16 -1.63 15.52
C TYR A 160 -8.26 -1.60 14.00
N HIS A 161 -7.75 -2.64 13.34
CA HIS A 161 -7.76 -2.80 11.90
C HIS A 161 -9.18 -2.69 11.32
N PHE A 162 -10.11 -3.52 11.85
CA PHE A 162 -11.52 -3.51 11.48
C PHE A 162 -12.40 -3.02 12.61
N ILE A 163 -13.32 -2.12 12.27
CA ILE A 163 -14.28 -1.51 13.19
C ILE A 163 -15.69 -1.53 12.59
N SER A 164 -16.68 -1.49 13.44
CA SER A 164 -18.04 -1.14 13.02
C SER A 164 -18.05 0.31 12.56
N GLY A 165 -18.40 0.57 11.32
CA GLY A 165 -18.52 1.91 10.77
C GLY A 165 -19.58 2.77 11.48
N GLU A 166 -20.53 2.15 12.17
CA GLU A 166 -21.56 2.83 12.94
C GLU A 166 -21.12 3.19 14.35
N THR A 167 -20.43 2.28 15.06
CA THR A 167 -20.13 2.44 16.50
C THR A 167 -18.66 2.70 16.80
N GLY A 168 -17.74 2.43 15.86
CA GLY A 168 -16.30 2.55 16.08
C GLY A 168 -15.69 1.41 16.91
N GLN A 169 -16.50 0.41 17.31
CA GLN A 169 -16.03 -0.71 18.10
C GLN A 169 -15.31 -1.75 17.24
N ARG A 170 -14.32 -2.43 17.83
CA ARG A 170 -13.61 -3.56 17.21
C ARG A 170 -14.58 -4.62 16.69
N ILE A 171 -14.33 -5.11 15.49
CA ILE A 171 -15.04 -6.28 14.91
C ILE A 171 -14.05 -7.31 14.39
N LEU A 172 -14.55 -8.49 13.98
CA LEU A 172 -13.79 -9.58 13.36
C LEU A 172 -12.59 -10.06 14.20
N ASN A 173 -12.59 -9.84 15.52
CA ASN A 173 -11.47 -10.12 16.41
C ASN A 173 -10.13 -9.51 15.92
N SER A 174 -10.19 -8.40 15.20
CA SER A 174 -9.03 -7.74 14.63
C SER A 174 -8.06 -7.26 15.70
N GLU A 175 -6.81 -7.13 15.32
CA GLU A 175 -5.75 -6.54 16.15
C GLU A 175 -5.84 -5.01 16.16
N VAL A 176 -5.25 -4.38 17.15
CA VAL A 176 -4.79 -3.00 17.08
C VAL A 176 -3.61 -2.98 16.10
N SER A 177 -3.76 -2.28 15.00
CA SER A 177 -2.82 -2.30 13.89
C SER A 177 -2.05 -0.98 13.75
N PRO A 178 -0.72 -0.99 13.91
CA PRO A 178 0.08 0.21 13.72
C PRO A 178 0.11 0.65 12.26
N ILE A 179 0.15 -0.26 11.28
CA ILE A 179 0.22 0.11 9.87
C ILE A 179 -1.09 0.75 9.41
N ASP A 180 -2.25 0.16 9.73
CA ASP A 180 -3.55 0.69 9.33
C ASP A 180 -3.82 2.04 10.00
N THR A 181 -3.40 2.19 11.27
CA THR A 181 -3.44 3.49 11.96
C THR A 181 -2.59 4.53 11.25
N CYS A 182 -1.40 4.17 10.75
CA CYS A 182 -0.54 5.10 10.02
C CYS A 182 -1.11 5.49 8.66
N LEU A 183 -1.74 4.55 7.95
CA LEU A 183 -2.46 4.85 6.71
C LEU A 183 -3.62 5.84 6.97
N PHE A 184 -4.37 5.64 8.06
CA PHE A 184 -5.39 6.61 8.49
C PHE A 184 -4.79 7.98 8.79
N LEU A 185 -3.68 8.03 9.54
CA LEU A 185 -3.01 9.30 9.89
C LEU A 185 -2.45 10.02 8.66
N CYS A 186 -1.93 9.30 7.68
CA CYS A 186 -1.50 9.90 6.41
C CYS A 186 -2.67 10.63 5.71
N GLY A 187 -3.85 10.00 5.68
CA GLY A 187 -5.07 10.64 5.16
C GLY A 187 -5.49 11.86 5.97
N ALA A 188 -5.53 11.74 7.31
CA ALA A 188 -5.88 12.85 8.20
C ALA A 188 -4.92 14.04 8.06
N LEU A 189 -3.62 13.78 7.98
CA LEU A 189 -2.59 14.81 7.79
C LEU A 189 -2.65 15.43 6.38
N THR A 190 -3.07 14.69 5.36
CA THR A 190 -3.33 15.26 4.03
C THR A 190 -4.50 16.24 4.09
N CYS A 191 -5.60 15.89 4.78
CA CYS A 191 -6.72 16.80 5.01
C CYS A 191 -6.31 18.04 5.81
N ARG A 192 -5.49 17.88 6.86
CA ARG A 192 -4.95 18.99 7.66
C ARG A 192 -4.21 20.01 6.81
N ALA A 193 -3.44 19.52 5.85
CA ALA A 193 -2.62 20.39 4.98
C ALA A 193 -3.41 21.01 3.83
N TYR A 194 -4.44 20.32 3.34
CA TYR A 194 -5.20 20.76 2.18
C TYR A 194 -6.30 21.76 2.55
N PHE A 195 -7.10 21.48 3.62
CA PHE A 195 -8.22 22.34 3.96
C PHE A 195 -7.80 23.50 4.87
N ASP A 196 -8.10 24.72 4.45
CA ASP A 196 -8.04 25.89 5.34
C ASP A 196 -9.27 25.88 6.26
N ASP A 197 -9.23 25.01 7.26
CA ASP A 197 -10.31 24.74 8.21
C ASP A 197 -9.72 24.37 9.58
N LYS A 198 -9.94 25.23 10.55
CA LYS A 198 -9.36 25.08 11.91
C LYS A 198 -9.85 23.83 12.63
N GLU A 199 -11.08 23.40 12.39
CA GLU A 199 -11.64 22.20 13.01
C GLU A 199 -10.98 20.95 12.42
N ILE A 200 -10.88 20.84 11.09
CA ILE A 200 -10.18 19.75 10.42
C ILE A 200 -8.71 19.69 10.88
N GLN A 201 -8.04 20.84 10.91
CA GLN A 201 -6.65 20.94 11.34
C GLN A 201 -6.46 20.51 12.78
N GLY A 202 -7.36 20.91 13.68
CA GLY A 202 -7.35 20.53 15.08
C GLY A 202 -7.57 19.04 15.30
N LEU A 203 -8.62 18.48 14.69
CA LEU A 203 -8.97 17.06 14.78
C LEU A 203 -7.84 16.16 14.27
N ALA A 204 -7.27 16.46 13.11
CA ALA A 204 -6.16 15.68 12.53
C ALA A 204 -4.91 15.77 13.41
N THR A 205 -4.61 16.93 13.97
CA THR A 205 -3.48 17.12 14.87
C THR A 205 -3.65 16.31 16.15
N GLU A 206 -4.83 16.34 16.79
CA GLU A 206 -5.11 15.60 18.02
C GLU A 206 -5.04 14.08 17.78
N LEU A 207 -5.57 13.59 16.65
CA LEU A 207 -5.47 12.20 16.23
C LEU A 207 -4.01 11.73 16.10
N TYR A 208 -3.15 12.56 15.52
CA TYR A 208 -1.73 12.26 15.37
C TYR A 208 -0.97 12.33 16.71
N GLU A 209 -1.21 13.36 17.52
CA GLU A 209 -0.50 13.59 18.78
C GLU A 209 -0.87 12.61 19.89
N ARG A 210 -2.04 11.96 19.82
CA ARG A 210 -2.45 10.96 20.81
C ARG A 210 -1.69 9.63 20.73
N ILE A 211 -0.93 9.40 19.63
CA ILE A 211 -0.23 8.12 19.41
C ILE A 211 0.97 8.00 20.34
N ASP A 212 0.97 6.98 21.19
CA ASP A 212 2.14 6.58 21.97
C ASP A 212 3.00 5.59 21.16
N TRP A 213 3.93 6.13 20.40
CA TRP A 213 4.83 5.34 19.55
C TRP A 213 5.73 4.40 20.35
N SER A 214 6.02 4.71 21.61
CA SER A 214 6.85 3.87 22.48
C SER A 214 6.10 2.61 22.90
N TRP A 215 4.78 2.68 23.05
CA TRP A 215 3.98 1.54 23.46
C TRP A 215 4.07 0.38 22.47
N ILE A 216 3.98 0.64 21.16
CA ILE A 216 4.01 -0.40 20.13
C ILE A 216 5.40 -1.01 19.91
N LEU A 217 6.47 -0.33 20.36
CA LEU A 217 7.80 -0.93 20.43
C LEU A 217 7.87 -2.06 21.46
N HIS A 218 7.02 -2.02 22.49
CA HIS A 218 6.92 -3.03 23.53
C HIS A 218 8.30 -3.48 24.07
N GLY A 219 9.13 -2.50 24.44
CA GLY A 219 10.50 -2.72 24.95
C GLY A 219 11.52 -3.19 23.90
N GLY A 220 11.11 -3.35 22.63
CA GLY A 220 12.01 -3.64 21.50
C GLY A 220 12.45 -2.40 20.75
N GLN A 221 13.14 -2.59 19.63
CA GLN A 221 13.61 -1.52 18.76
C GLN A 221 12.86 -1.44 17.42
N THR A 222 11.94 -2.37 17.16
CA THR A 222 11.05 -2.37 16.01
C THR A 222 9.61 -2.48 16.49
N PHE A 223 8.63 -2.06 15.68
CA PHE A 223 7.24 -2.14 16.06
C PHE A 223 6.74 -3.60 16.08
N SER A 224 5.91 -3.97 17.08
CA SER A 224 5.08 -5.16 16.97
C SER A 224 4.12 -4.99 15.80
N MET A 225 3.77 -6.07 15.09
CA MET A 225 2.77 -6.00 14.03
C MET A 225 1.36 -5.68 14.54
N GLY A 226 1.12 -5.88 15.84
CA GLY A 226 -0.16 -5.52 16.45
C GLY A 226 -0.29 -5.95 17.90
N TRP A 227 -1.46 -5.66 18.45
CA TRP A 227 -1.84 -6.06 19.79
C TRP A 227 -3.29 -6.56 19.80
N ILE A 228 -3.54 -7.67 20.49
CA ILE A 228 -4.87 -8.30 20.62
C ILE A 228 -5.23 -8.37 22.10
N PRO A 229 -6.44 -7.96 22.52
CA PRO A 229 -6.85 -7.97 23.93
C PRO A 229 -6.67 -9.34 24.59
N GLU A 230 -6.90 -10.41 23.85
CA GLU A 230 -6.89 -11.78 24.33
C GLU A 230 -5.49 -12.39 24.47
N GLN A 231 -4.48 -11.81 23.80
CA GLN A 231 -3.13 -12.40 23.70
C GLN A 231 -1.99 -11.41 24.01
N GLY A 232 -2.27 -10.09 23.99
CA GLY A 232 -1.26 -9.05 24.08
C GLY A 232 -0.59 -8.76 22.73
N PHE A 233 0.68 -8.36 22.76
CA PHE A 233 1.43 -8.05 21.55
C PHE A 233 1.68 -9.27 20.67
N LEU A 234 1.52 -9.10 19.37
CA LEU A 234 1.89 -10.12 18.38
C LEU A 234 3.42 -10.34 18.42
N LYS A 235 3.84 -11.58 18.21
CA LYS A 235 5.27 -11.94 18.16
C LYS A 235 5.96 -11.37 16.93
N SER A 236 5.26 -11.31 15.80
CA SER A 236 5.75 -10.75 14.53
C SER A 236 5.97 -9.25 14.66
N ARG A 237 7.01 -8.77 13.99
CA ARG A 237 7.44 -7.37 14.08
C ARG A 237 7.62 -6.76 12.70
N TRP A 238 7.46 -5.47 12.63
CA TRP A 238 7.81 -4.65 11.47
C TRP A 238 9.34 -4.39 11.48
N ASP A 239 10.10 -5.42 11.23
CA ASP A 239 11.56 -5.44 11.33
C ASP A 239 12.29 -5.73 10.02
N THR A 240 11.53 -5.89 8.94
CA THR A 240 12.07 -6.17 7.60
C THR A 240 11.35 -5.28 6.58
N TYR A 241 12.08 -4.78 5.58
CA TYR A 241 11.55 -3.89 4.53
C TYR A 241 10.21 -4.37 3.98
N SER A 242 9.26 -3.47 4.04
CA SER A 242 7.89 -3.59 3.53
C SER A 242 7.30 -2.18 3.41
N GLU A 243 6.00 -2.01 3.54
CA GLU A 243 5.32 -0.71 3.59
C GLU A 243 5.58 0.10 4.88
N LEU A 244 6.40 -0.41 5.77
CA LEU A 244 6.67 0.07 7.13
C LEU A 244 7.27 1.49 7.24
N MET A 245 7.89 2.02 6.18
CA MET A 245 8.65 3.28 6.28
C MET A 245 7.83 4.43 6.83
N MET A 246 6.55 4.57 6.41
CA MET A 246 5.69 5.64 6.88
C MET A 246 5.45 5.60 8.40
N MET A 247 5.39 4.40 9.01
CA MET A 247 5.19 4.27 10.46
C MET A 247 6.34 4.87 11.24
N TYR A 248 7.58 4.52 10.87
CA TYR A 248 8.78 5.03 11.55
C TYR A 248 8.92 6.53 11.34
N LEU A 249 8.68 7.02 10.12
CA LEU A 249 8.75 8.44 9.79
C LEU A 249 7.73 9.26 10.60
N LEU A 250 6.48 8.82 10.68
CA LEU A 250 5.48 9.48 11.52
C LEU A 250 5.88 9.48 12.99
N GLY A 251 6.43 8.37 13.49
CA GLY A 251 6.87 8.26 14.88
C GLY A 251 8.02 9.19 15.24
N PHE A 252 8.97 9.44 14.32
CA PHE A 252 10.10 10.35 14.58
C PHE A 252 9.67 11.80 14.77
N ALA A 253 8.68 12.24 14.03
CA ALA A 253 8.26 13.62 14.04
C ALA A 253 7.24 13.95 15.13
N SER A 254 6.75 12.95 15.87
CA SER A 254 5.80 13.14 16.97
C SER A 254 6.32 14.19 17.97
N ARG A 255 5.40 15.05 18.44
CA ARG A 255 5.70 16.05 19.46
C ARG A 255 5.44 15.54 20.87
N THR A 256 4.62 14.52 21.02
CA THR A 256 4.19 13.97 22.31
C THR A 256 5.02 12.74 22.72
N HIS A 257 5.22 11.79 21.82
CA HIS A 257 5.91 10.53 22.08
C HIS A 257 6.87 10.19 20.93
N PRO A 258 7.92 11.03 20.69
CA PRO A 258 8.81 10.81 19.55
C PRO A 258 9.65 9.55 19.71
N LEU A 259 9.85 8.85 18.61
CA LEU A 259 10.82 7.76 18.53
C LEU A 259 12.25 8.30 18.47
N ALA A 260 13.18 7.54 19.02
CA ALA A 260 14.59 7.80 18.81
C ALA A 260 14.95 7.54 17.33
N PRO A 261 15.67 8.47 16.65
CA PRO A 261 16.01 8.30 15.23
C PRO A 261 16.83 7.03 14.95
N SER A 262 17.56 6.50 15.95
CA SER A 262 18.31 5.25 15.83
C SER A 262 17.44 4.05 15.45
N VAL A 263 16.14 4.08 15.77
CA VAL A 263 15.18 3.02 15.44
C VAL A 263 15.07 2.78 13.93
N TRP A 264 15.36 3.80 13.10
CA TRP A 264 15.43 3.65 11.64
C TRP A 264 16.43 2.60 11.19
N ASN A 265 17.45 2.35 11.98
CA ASN A 265 18.53 1.43 11.65
C ASN A 265 18.25 -0.02 12.11
N GLU A 266 17.18 -0.24 12.84
CA GLU A 266 16.92 -1.53 13.50
C GLU A 266 16.15 -2.51 12.62
N TRP A 267 15.42 -2.03 11.62
CA TRP A 267 14.77 -2.89 10.67
C TRP A 267 15.68 -3.22 9.47
N GLN A 268 15.48 -4.39 8.93
CA GLN A 268 16.34 -4.97 7.90
C GLN A 268 15.95 -4.53 6.51
N ARG A 269 16.92 -4.50 5.61
CA ARG A 269 16.77 -4.20 4.18
C ARG A 269 17.40 -5.33 3.36
N PRO A 270 16.72 -6.50 3.27
CA PRO A 270 17.27 -7.67 2.61
C PRO A 270 17.59 -7.37 1.16
N ARG A 271 18.77 -7.78 0.73
CA ARG A 271 19.24 -7.59 -0.64
C ARG A 271 19.14 -8.87 -1.42
N PHE A 272 18.50 -8.77 -2.54
CA PHE A 272 18.30 -9.85 -3.48
C PHE A 272 18.91 -9.48 -4.82
N GLU A 273 19.07 -10.46 -5.69
CA GLU A 273 19.57 -10.29 -7.04
C GLU A 273 18.64 -11.05 -8.00
N PHE A 274 18.13 -10.34 -8.99
CA PHE A 274 17.35 -10.92 -10.07
C PHE A 274 18.05 -10.59 -11.40
N ASP A 275 18.46 -11.60 -12.18
CA ASP A 275 19.23 -11.43 -13.42
C ASP A 275 20.41 -10.45 -13.27
N GLN A 276 21.18 -10.58 -12.20
CA GLN A 276 22.32 -9.73 -11.83
C GLN A 276 21.94 -8.29 -11.44
N VAL A 277 20.66 -7.97 -11.26
CA VAL A 277 20.19 -6.67 -10.79
C VAL A 277 19.95 -6.76 -9.28
N PRO A 278 20.76 -6.08 -8.45
CA PRO A 278 20.56 -6.06 -7.01
C PRO A 278 19.42 -5.11 -6.64
N TYR A 279 18.60 -5.49 -5.67
CA TYR A 279 17.55 -4.65 -5.11
C TYR A 279 17.22 -5.03 -3.67
N ILE A 280 16.55 -4.13 -2.95
CA ILE A 280 15.96 -4.43 -1.64
C ILE A 280 14.58 -5.01 -1.91
N GLY A 281 14.35 -6.24 -1.47
CA GLY A 281 13.08 -6.93 -1.63
C GLY A 281 12.30 -7.01 -0.32
N ALA A 282 11.00 -7.23 -0.47
CA ALA A 282 10.09 -7.56 0.62
C ALA A 282 9.68 -9.04 0.52
N HIS A 283 9.32 -9.65 1.65
CA HIS A 283 8.69 -10.98 1.65
C HIS A 283 7.16 -10.89 1.42
N ALA A 284 6.70 -9.74 1.01
CA ALA A 284 5.31 -9.43 0.72
C ALA A 284 5.13 -9.14 -0.78
N PRO A 285 3.89 -9.14 -1.29
CA PRO A 285 3.56 -8.74 -2.66
C PRO A 285 3.98 -7.32 -3.00
N LEU A 286 3.77 -6.92 -4.26
CA LEU A 286 4.28 -5.67 -4.83
C LEU A 286 3.81 -4.40 -4.06
N PHE A 287 2.67 -4.43 -3.37
CA PHE A 287 2.15 -3.30 -2.58
C PHE A 287 3.15 -2.81 -1.52
N ALA A 288 4.03 -3.68 -1.01
CA ALA A 288 5.07 -3.32 -0.04
C ALA A 288 6.03 -2.24 -0.56
N HIS A 289 6.17 -2.13 -1.88
CA HIS A 289 6.95 -1.09 -2.55
C HIS A 289 6.13 0.17 -2.89
N GLN A 290 4.83 0.21 -2.56
CA GLN A 290 3.91 1.25 -3.01
C GLN A 290 3.40 2.14 -1.86
N TYR A 291 2.92 1.56 -0.77
CA TYR A 291 2.09 2.28 0.22
C TYR A 291 2.79 3.46 0.89
N SER A 292 4.06 3.31 1.34
CA SER A 292 4.79 4.46 1.89
C SER A 292 5.02 5.57 0.86
N HIS A 293 5.14 5.20 -0.42
CA HIS A 293 5.34 6.15 -1.52
C HIS A 293 4.05 6.89 -1.91
N ALA A 294 2.87 6.45 -1.48
CA ALA A 294 1.63 7.16 -1.78
C ALA A 294 1.59 8.56 -1.17
N TRP A 295 2.18 8.74 0.02
CA TRP A 295 2.22 10.02 0.73
C TRP A 295 3.61 10.63 0.85
N PHE A 296 4.63 9.82 1.17
CA PHE A 296 6.01 10.31 1.24
C PHE A 296 6.66 10.33 -0.14
N ASN A 297 7.02 11.52 -0.61
CA ASN A 297 7.76 11.67 -1.87
C ASN A 297 9.25 11.37 -1.65
N PHE A 298 9.64 10.12 -1.89
CA PHE A 298 11.04 9.70 -1.83
C PHE A 298 11.81 9.96 -3.13
N ARG A 299 11.18 10.55 -4.15
CA ARG A 299 11.81 10.82 -5.44
C ARG A 299 13.02 11.73 -5.27
N GLY A 300 14.17 11.29 -5.77
CA GLY A 300 15.41 12.04 -5.67
C GLY A 300 16.01 12.15 -4.27
N LEU A 301 15.58 11.27 -3.36
CA LEU A 301 16.09 11.18 -2.00
C LEU A 301 16.71 9.81 -1.74
N HIS A 302 17.77 9.79 -0.93
CA HIS A 302 18.35 8.55 -0.40
C HIS A 302 18.69 8.73 1.07
N ASP A 303 18.68 7.63 1.79
CA ASP A 303 19.35 7.52 3.10
C ASP A 303 20.70 6.79 2.94
N LYS A 304 21.35 6.47 4.03
CA LYS A 304 22.62 5.70 3.99
C LYS A 304 22.47 4.29 3.42
N TYR A 305 21.26 3.78 3.26
CA TYR A 305 20.97 2.41 2.81
C TYR A 305 20.57 2.33 1.35
N ALA A 306 19.71 3.26 0.88
CA ALA A 306 19.15 3.20 -0.45
C ALA A 306 18.50 4.51 -0.91
N ASP A 307 18.35 4.64 -2.23
CA ASP A 307 17.28 5.39 -2.87
C ASP A 307 16.08 4.45 -3.01
N TYR A 308 15.09 4.62 -2.13
CA TYR A 308 13.93 3.73 -2.08
C TYR A 308 13.00 3.92 -3.28
N PHE A 309 12.97 5.11 -3.89
CA PHE A 309 12.19 5.34 -5.10
C PHE A 309 12.79 4.59 -6.29
N ALA A 310 14.08 4.70 -6.48
CA ALA A 310 14.80 3.93 -7.50
C ALA A 310 14.67 2.41 -7.26
N ASN A 311 14.75 1.98 -6.00
CA ASN A 311 14.53 0.58 -5.61
C ASN A 311 13.14 0.07 -6.00
N SER A 312 12.10 0.88 -5.78
CA SER A 312 10.71 0.49 -6.13
C SER A 312 10.48 0.42 -7.64
N ILE A 313 11.16 1.26 -8.44
CA ILE A 313 11.21 1.12 -9.90
C ILE A 313 11.80 -0.23 -10.28
N ILE A 314 12.94 -0.60 -9.69
CA ILE A 314 13.62 -1.87 -9.94
C ILE A 314 12.72 -3.04 -9.56
N ALA A 315 12.13 -3.03 -8.38
CA ALA A 315 11.24 -4.09 -7.90
C ALA A 315 10.01 -4.26 -8.80
N THR A 316 9.39 -3.17 -9.26
CA THR A 316 8.26 -3.19 -10.19
C THR A 316 8.66 -3.79 -11.53
N LYS A 317 9.83 -3.43 -12.06
CA LYS A 317 10.36 -3.99 -13.31
C LYS A 317 10.66 -5.48 -13.20
N ILE A 318 11.27 -5.90 -12.09
CA ILE A 318 11.52 -7.31 -11.79
C ILE A 318 10.21 -8.09 -11.71
N HIS A 319 9.21 -7.54 -11.04
CA HIS A 319 7.88 -8.15 -10.94
C HIS A 319 7.23 -8.34 -12.32
N LYS A 320 7.31 -7.33 -13.20
CA LYS A 320 6.86 -7.45 -14.59
C LYS A 320 7.59 -8.57 -15.33
N ILE A 321 8.94 -8.60 -15.28
CA ILE A 321 9.73 -9.63 -15.96
C ILE A 321 9.35 -11.02 -15.45
N TRP A 322 9.19 -11.18 -14.16
CA TRP A 322 8.75 -12.43 -13.55
C TRP A 322 7.36 -12.87 -14.04
N CYS A 323 6.38 -11.96 -14.15
CA CYS A 323 5.09 -12.28 -14.74
C CYS A 323 5.22 -12.77 -16.19
N LEU A 324 6.08 -12.12 -16.99
CA LEU A 324 6.35 -12.55 -18.37
C LEU A 324 6.99 -13.95 -18.46
N GLU A 325 7.87 -14.29 -17.53
CA GLU A 325 8.45 -15.63 -17.44
C GLU A 325 7.41 -16.70 -17.07
N LEU A 326 6.43 -16.31 -16.25
CA LEU A 326 5.30 -17.18 -15.90
C LEU A 326 4.33 -17.43 -17.06
N ALA A 327 4.43 -16.71 -18.18
CA ALA A 327 3.58 -16.91 -19.35
C ALA A 327 3.66 -18.34 -19.92
N VAL A 328 4.75 -19.07 -19.67
CA VAL A 328 4.86 -20.50 -20.01
C VAL A 328 3.79 -21.33 -19.29
N ARG A 329 3.39 -20.92 -18.08
CA ARG A 329 2.38 -21.59 -17.26
C ARG A 329 1.02 -20.91 -17.33
N PHE A 330 1.02 -19.58 -17.44
CA PHE A 330 -0.16 -18.72 -17.48
C PHE A 330 -0.11 -17.87 -18.75
N PRO A 331 -0.61 -18.38 -19.89
CA PRO A 331 -0.40 -17.79 -21.23
C PRO A 331 -0.94 -16.38 -21.42
N ASP A 332 -1.83 -15.92 -20.53
CA ASP A 332 -2.39 -14.57 -20.59
C ASP A 332 -1.39 -13.49 -20.12
N TYR A 333 -0.37 -13.85 -19.32
CA TYR A 333 0.66 -12.88 -18.95
C TYR A 333 1.45 -12.42 -20.18
N SER A 334 1.54 -11.11 -20.35
CA SER A 334 2.17 -10.47 -21.51
C SER A 334 2.69 -9.08 -21.14
N GLU A 335 3.36 -8.42 -22.09
CA GLU A 335 3.79 -7.02 -21.94
C GLU A 335 2.66 -6.07 -21.56
N ASP A 336 1.43 -6.39 -21.94
CA ASP A 336 0.23 -5.58 -21.73
C ASP A 336 -0.74 -6.17 -20.69
N LEU A 337 -0.37 -7.27 -20.03
CA LEU A 337 -1.18 -7.91 -19.00
C LEU A 337 -0.28 -8.59 -17.95
N TRP A 338 -0.02 -7.91 -16.85
CA TRP A 338 0.81 -8.38 -15.75
C TRP A 338 0.42 -7.64 -14.46
N GLY A 339 0.90 -8.12 -13.33
CA GLY A 339 0.74 -7.49 -12.03
C GLY A 339 -0.04 -8.36 -11.06
N ILE A 340 0.63 -8.72 -9.97
CA ILE A 340 0.09 -9.52 -8.88
C ILE A 340 0.38 -8.82 -7.57
N SER A 341 -0.63 -8.74 -6.71
CA SER A 341 -0.52 -8.24 -5.34
C SER A 341 -1.44 -9.07 -4.45
N ALA A 342 -1.47 -8.83 -3.13
CA ALA A 342 -2.46 -9.46 -2.28
C ALA A 342 -3.87 -9.09 -2.77
N SER A 343 -4.77 -10.07 -2.87
CA SER A 343 -6.11 -9.86 -3.43
C SER A 343 -7.07 -11.02 -3.13
N ASP A 344 -8.31 -10.85 -3.48
CA ASP A 344 -9.24 -11.97 -3.59
C ASP A 344 -8.80 -12.97 -4.68
N SER A 345 -9.24 -14.20 -4.54
CA SER A 345 -9.14 -15.23 -5.56
C SER A 345 -10.44 -16.03 -5.60
N GLU A 346 -10.57 -16.93 -6.58
CA GLU A 346 -11.70 -17.86 -6.65
C GLU A 346 -11.90 -18.69 -5.36
N HIS A 347 -10.85 -18.76 -4.52
CA HIS A 347 -10.83 -19.53 -3.28
C HIS A 347 -10.67 -18.67 -2.00
N GLY A 348 -10.98 -17.40 -2.08
CA GLY A 348 -10.85 -16.42 -1.00
C GLY A 348 -9.62 -15.53 -1.14
N TYR A 349 -9.38 -14.69 -0.13
CA TYR A 349 -8.25 -13.75 -0.12
C TYR A 349 -6.91 -14.49 -0.08
N ALA A 350 -5.96 -14.05 -0.90
CA ALA A 350 -4.64 -14.65 -1.03
C ALA A 350 -3.52 -13.62 -0.99
N VAL A 351 -2.48 -13.94 -0.23
CA VAL A 351 -1.18 -13.24 -0.33
C VAL A 351 -0.37 -14.01 -1.37
N TRP A 352 -0.32 -13.48 -2.58
CA TRP A 352 0.34 -14.12 -3.71
C TRP A 352 1.86 -14.04 -3.58
N GLY A 353 2.55 -15.01 -4.18
CA GLY A 353 4.01 -14.97 -4.33
C GLY A 353 4.46 -13.87 -5.29
N GLY A 354 5.73 -13.62 -5.27
CA GLY A 354 6.42 -12.67 -6.15
C GLY A 354 7.88 -12.51 -5.75
N PRO A 355 8.74 -11.98 -6.62
CA PRO A 355 10.14 -11.75 -6.27
C PRO A 355 10.27 -10.83 -5.03
N PRO A 356 11.16 -11.14 -4.09
CA PRO A 356 12.09 -12.29 -4.08
C PRO A 356 11.48 -13.58 -3.51
N ALA A 357 10.34 -13.51 -2.82
CA ALA A 357 9.73 -14.65 -2.17
C ALA A 357 8.78 -15.37 -3.14
N MET A 358 9.15 -16.60 -3.48
CA MET A 358 8.27 -17.47 -4.26
C MET A 358 7.11 -17.94 -3.40
N GLY A 359 5.90 -17.87 -3.91
CA GLY A 359 4.69 -18.29 -3.21
C GLY A 359 3.65 -18.84 -4.16
N ARG A 360 2.44 -19.06 -3.64
CA ARG A 360 1.30 -19.50 -4.43
C ARG A 360 0.97 -18.46 -5.49
N ILE A 361 0.70 -18.93 -6.71
CA ILE A 361 0.15 -18.14 -7.82
C ILE A 361 -0.82 -19.03 -8.60
N ASP A 362 -1.82 -18.43 -9.24
CA ASP A 362 -2.85 -19.15 -10.00
C ASP A 362 -3.13 -18.55 -11.40
N GLY A 363 -2.39 -17.51 -11.79
CA GLY A 363 -2.61 -16.80 -13.05
C GLY A 363 -3.53 -15.59 -12.92
N SER A 364 -3.96 -15.23 -11.69
CA SER A 364 -4.74 -14.02 -11.46
C SER A 364 -3.97 -12.76 -11.83
N ILE A 365 -4.74 -11.74 -12.24
CA ILE A 365 -4.29 -10.37 -12.48
C ILE A 365 -4.95 -9.48 -11.43
N VAL A 366 -4.17 -8.60 -10.83
CA VAL A 366 -4.60 -7.68 -9.78
C VAL A 366 -4.37 -6.24 -10.26
N PRO A 367 -5.43 -5.51 -10.68
CA PRO A 367 -5.29 -4.18 -11.29
C PRO A 367 -4.54 -3.17 -10.41
N CYS A 368 -4.73 -3.21 -9.08
CA CYS A 368 -4.04 -2.29 -8.17
C CYS A 368 -2.51 -2.50 -8.14
N ALA A 369 -2.00 -3.68 -8.53
CA ALA A 369 -0.56 -3.90 -8.64
C ALA A 369 0.08 -2.96 -9.67
N THR A 370 -0.58 -2.73 -10.80
CA THR A 370 -0.14 -1.74 -11.81
C THR A 370 -0.64 -0.34 -11.50
N GLY A 371 -1.86 -0.17 -10.99
CA GLY A 371 -2.39 1.12 -10.53
C GLY A 371 -1.48 1.77 -9.49
N GLY A 372 -1.12 1.03 -8.44
CA GLY A 372 -0.18 1.48 -7.40
C GLY A 372 1.26 1.68 -7.87
N SER A 373 1.61 1.21 -9.07
CA SER A 373 2.96 1.36 -9.65
C SER A 373 3.06 2.47 -10.71
N LEU A 374 2.01 3.23 -10.96
CA LEU A 374 1.98 4.29 -11.99
C LEU A 374 3.10 5.32 -11.84
N VAL A 375 3.52 5.65 -10.63
CA VAL A 375 4.63 6.59 -10.40
C VAL A 375 6.00 5.99 -10.72
N PHE A 376 6.14 4.67 -10.76
CA PHE A 376 7.39 3.96 -11.00
C PHE A 376 7.57 3.57 -12.48
N MET A 377 6.51 3.15 -13.13
CA MET A 377 6.50 2.70 -14.52
C MET A 377 5.23 3.18 -15.27
N PRO A 378 5.05 4.50 -15.44
CA PRO A 378 3.79 5.08 -15.91
C PRO A 378 3.34 4.50 -17.25
N LYS A 379 4.24 4.41 -18.23
CA LYS A 379 3.93 3.93 -19.58
C LYS A 379 3.46 2.48 -19.61
N GLU A 380 4.15 1.62 -18.89
CA GLU A 380 3.83 0.20 -18.83
C GLU A 380 2.56 -0.06 -18.03
N CYS A 381 2.39 0.63 -16.90
CA CYS A 381 1.24 0.45 -16.04
C CYS A 381 -0.06 0.93 -16.68
N ILE A 382 -0.05 2.10 -17.33
CA ILE A 382 -1.26 2.60 -17.99
C ILE A 382 -1.69 1.69 -19.14
N ARG A 383 -0.74 1.15 -19.91
CA ARG A 383 -1.04 0.17 -20.98
C ARG A 383 -1.75 -1.07 -20.44
N VAL A 384 -1.31 -1.59 -19.28
CA VAL A 384 -1.98 -2.72 -18.63
C VAL A 384 -3.40 -2.37 -18.24
N LEU A 385 -3.61 -1.24 -17.58
CA LEU A 385 -4.96 -0.81 -17.14
C LEU A 385 -5.89 -0.60 -18.34
N GLN A 386 -5.42 0.05 -19.40
CA GLN A 386 -6.18 0.21 -20.65
C GLN A 386 -6.51 -1.13 -21.29
N ASN A 387 -5.54 -2.05 -21.38
CA ASN A 387 -5.75 -3.38 -21.93
C ASN A 387 -6.75 -4.21 -21.10
N ILE A 388 -6.69 -4.12 -19.75
CA ILE A 388 -7.68 -4.78 -18.89
C ILE A 388 -9.07 -4.23 -19.19
N ARG A 389 -9.23 -2.91 -19.28
CA ARG A 389 -10.52 -2.28 -19.59
C ARG A 389 -11.06 -2.67 -20.96
N GLU A 390 -10.20 -2.68 -21.97
CA GLU A 390 -10.59 -3.00 -23.36
C GLU A 390 -10.97 -4.49 -23.51
N LYS A 391 -10.12 -5.40 -23.05
CA LYS A 391 -10.32 -6.85 -23.30
C LYS A 391 -11.22 -7.53 -22.28
N PHE A 392 -11.16 -7.09 -21.03
CA PHE A 392 -11.85 -7.75 -19.92
C PHE A 392 -12.91 -6.85 -19.24
N GLY A 393 -13.10 -5.61 -19.70
CA GLY A 393 -13.89 -4.58 -19.01
C GLY A 393 -15.33 -4.98 -18.68
N LYS A 394 -15.97 -5.83 -19.46
CA LYS A 394 -17.33 -6.33 -19.16
C LYS A 394 -17.43 -6.97 -17.76
N ARG A 395 -16.37 -7.62 -17.30
CA ARG A 395 -16.32 -8.31 -16.00
C ARG A 395 -15.42 -7.65 -14.97
N THR A 396 -14.46 -6.83 -15.39
CA THR A 396 -13.43 -6.26 -14.52
C THR A 396 -13.61 -4.77 -14.25
N TRP A 397 -14.37 -4.05 -15.07
CA TRP A 397 -14.66 -2.63 -14.88
C TRP A 397 -16.12 -2.43 -14.49
N LYS A 398 -16.34 -1.93 -13.29
CA LYS A 398 -17.64 -1.80 -12.66
C LYS A 398 -17.86 -0.38 -12.14
N LYS A 399 -18.83 -0.20 -11.27
CA LYS A 399 -19.21 1.09 -10.73
C LYS A 399 -18.04 1.86 -10.09
N TYR A 400 -17.18 1.16 -9.38
CA TYR A 400 -16.05 1.73 -8.64
C TYR A 400 -14.69 1.51 -9.34
N GLY A 401 -14.71 1.38 -10.66
CA GLY A 401 -13.52 1.10 -11.46
C GLY A 401 -13.22 -0.38 -11.59
N PHE A 402 -11.96 -0.75 -11.45
CA PHE A 402 -11.56 -2.14 -11.55
C PHE A 402 -12.00 -2.94 -10.32
N VAL A 403 -12.45 -4.18 -10.56
CA VAL A 403 -12.62 -5.17 -9.49
C VAL A 403 -11.27 -5.49 -8.87
N ASP A 404 -11.29 -6.05 -7.66
CA ASP A 404 -10.08 -6.37 -6.91
C ASP A 404 -9.11 -7.25 -7.70
N ALA A 405 -9.57 -8.38 -8.21
CA ALA A 405 -8.77 -9.29 -9.03
C ALA A 405 -9.62 -10.04 -10.05
N PHE A 406 -8.98 -10.61 -11.07
CA PHE A 406 -9.60 -11.54 -12.00
C PHE A 406 -8.61 -12.57 -12.53
N ASN A 407 -9.12 -13.73 -12.97
CA ASN A 407 -8.29 -14.78 -13.56
C ASN A 407 -8.73 -15.02 -15.00
N PRO A 408 -7.89 -14.66 -16.00
CA PRO A 408 -8.22 -14.87 -17.41
C PRO A 408 -8.45 -16.33 -17.79
N LEU A 409 -7.69 -17.27 -17.16
CA LEU A 409 -7.75 -18.70 -17.48
C LEU A 409 -9.07 -19.34 -17.06
N THR A 410 -9.58 -18.98 -15.85
CA THR A 410 -10.82 -19.57 -15.32
C THR A 410 -12.05 -18.76 -15.70
N GLY A 411 -11.86 -17.51 -16.12
CA GLY A 411 -12.93 -16.57 -16.38
C GLY A 411 -13.50 -15.92 -15.10
N TRP A 412 -12.96 -16.24 -13.93
CA TRP A 412 -13.36 -15.66 -12.66
C TRP A 412 -12.98 -14.16 -12.58
N ALA A 413 -13.80 -13.38 -11.89
CA ALA A 413 -13.50 -12.01 -11.48
C ALA A 413 -14.14 -11.76 -10.11
N SER A 414 -13.46 -11.00 -9.25
CA SER A 414 -14.00 -10.60 -7.96
C SER A 414 -15.31 -9.84 -8.13
N SER A 415 -16.25 -10.09 -7.25
CA SER A 415 -17.49 -9.31 -7.14
C SER A 415 -17.32 -8.05 -6.30
N ASP A 416 -16.17 -7.90 -5.65
CA ASP A 416 -15.90 -6.81 -4.72
C ASP A 416 -14.76 -5.89 -5.24
N VAL A 417 -14.73 -4.69 -4.70
CA VAL A 417 -13.63 -3.74 -4.71
C VAL A 417 -13.15 -3.59 -3.27
N LEU A 418 -11.84 -3.61 -3.06
CA LEU A 418 -11.22 -3.35 -1.76
C LEU A 418 -10.85 -1.87 -1.66
N GLY A 419 -11.14 -1.27 -0.49
CA GLY A 419 -10.87 0.16 -0.28
C GLY A 419 -9.39 0.53 -0.39
N ILE A 420 -8.49 -0.31 0.12
CA ILE A 420 -7.04 -0.07 0.02
C ILE A 420 -6.55 -0.14 -1.43
N ASP A 421 -7.13 -0.99 -2.28
CA ASP A 421 -6.72 -1.19 -3.67
C ASP A 421 -7.23 -0.06 -4.58
N ALA A 422 -8.48 0.36 -4.38
CA ALA A 422 -9.01 1.58 -4.99
C ALA A 422 -8.18 2.80 -4.55
N GLY A 423 -7.79 2.83 -3.27
CA GLY A 423 -7.02 3.92 -2.68
C GLY A 423 -5.62 4.05 -3.27
N ILE A 424 -4.84 2.97 -3.26
CA ILE A 424 -3.50 3.03 -3.81
C ILE A 424 -3.50 3.36 -5.30
N THR A 425 -4.50 2.85 -6.04
CA THR A 425 -4.66 3.16 -7.48
C THR A 425 -4.92 4.64 -7.68
N LEU A 426 -5.88 5.23 -6.96
CA LEU A 426 -6.22 6.65 -7.06
C LEU A 426 -5.02 7.54 -6.69
N LEU A 427 -4.42 7.31 -5.52
CA LEU A 427 -3.36 8.18 -5.01
C LEU A 427 -2.12 8.14 -5.91
N MET A 428 -1.77 6.97 -6.43
CA MET A 428 -0.60 6.83 -7.29
C MET A 428 -0.85 7.33 -8.71
N ALA A 429 -2.09 7.25 -9.21
CA ALA A 429 -2.49 7.90 -10.45
C ALA A 429 -2.40 9.42 -10.34
N GLU A 430 -2.98 10.02 -9.29
CA GLU A 430 -2.91 11.46 -9.05
C GLU A 430 -1.46 11.94 -8.84
N ASN A 431 -0.64 11.16 -8.11
CA ASN A 431 0.78 11.48 -7.96
C ASN A 431 1.56 11.39 -9.28
N ALA A 432 1.26 10.42 -10.13
CA ALA A 432 1.89 10.29 -11.45
C ALA A 432 1.51 11.44 -12.39
N ARG A 433 0.25 11.89 -12.35
CA ARG A 433 -0.29 12.97 -13.18
C ARG A 433 0.18 14.34 -12.70
N THR A 434 0.11 14.61 -11.41
CA THR A 434 0.25 15.97 -10.88
C THR A 434 1.19 16.11 -9.68
N GLY A 435 1.49 15.02 -8.95
CA GLY A 435 2.21 15.07 -7.69
C GLY A 435 1.42 15.65 -6.52
N PHE A 436 0.10 15.79 -6.66
CA PHE A 436 -0.73 16.51 -5.70
C PHE A 436 -0.69 15.94 -4.29
N VAL A 437 -0.83 14.62 -4.14
CA VAL A 437 -0.83 14.02 -2.79
C VAL A 437 0.51 14.26 -2.11
N TRP A 438 1.62 14.10 -2.82
CA TRP A 438 2.95 14.39 -2.32
C TRP A 438 3.12 15.85 -1.91
N GLU A 439 2.61 16.77 -2.74
CA GLU A 439 2.67 18.21 -2.45
C GLU A 439 1.88 18.53 -1.18
N GLN A 440 0.64 18.05 -1.07
CA GLN A 440 -0.19 18.40 0.08
C GLN A 440 0.33 17.74 1.36
N PHE A 441 0.62 16.44 1.35
CA PHE A 441 1.15 15.74 2.52
C PHE A 441 2.49 16.34 2.97
N GLY A 442 3.35 16.70 2.01
CA GLY A 442 4.65 17.32 2.28
C GLY A 442 4.61 18.70 2.95
N LYS A 443 3.46 19.40 2.94
CA LYS A 443 3.27 20.67 3.67
C LYS A 443 3.23 20.49 5.19
N ASN A 444 3.01 19.28 5.67
CA ASN A 444 3.07 19.00 7.09
C ASN A 444 4.52 19.10 7.59
N PRO A 445 4.81 19.94 8.61
CA PRO A 445 6.19 20.13 9.08
C PRO A 445 6.82 18.84 9.62
N GLU A 446 6.01 17.91 10.06
CA GLU A 446 6.43 16.59 10.52
C GLU A 446 7.11 15.77 9.41
N VAL A 447 6.69 15.95 8.16
CA VAL A 447 7.25 15.18 7.01
C VAL A 447 8.71 15.53 6.78
N ALA A 448 9.04 16.81 6.67
CA ALA A 448 10.41 17.26 6.49
C ALA A 448 11.29 16.86 7.68
N LYS A 449 10.80 17.07 8.91
CA LYS A 449 11.49 16.68 10.14
C LYS A 449 11.75 15.18 10.20
N ALA A 450 10.77 14.35 9.82
CA ALA A 450 10.91 12.90 9.82
C ALA A 450 11.98 12.42 8.85
N LEU A 451 11.99 12.94 7.63
CA LEU A 451 12.99 12.62 6.61
C LEU A 451 14.40 13.03 7.06
N GLU A 452 14.56 14.21 7.65
CA GLU A 452 15.83 14.67 8.22
C GLU A 452 16.32 13.72 9.33
N LEU A 453 15.46 13.38 10.29
CA LEU A 453 15.79 12.49 11.41
C LEU A 453 16.12 11.06 10.96
N ALA A 454 15.51 10.58 9.88
CA ALA A 454 15.84 9.31 9.24
C ALA A 454 17.12 9.36 8.40
N GLY A 455 17.71 10.55 8.21
CA GLY A 455 18.97 10.76 7.48
C GLY A 455 18.80 10.81 5.96
N PHE A 456 17.61 11.14 5.46
CA PHE A 456 17.41 11.35 4.02
C PHE A 456 18.12 12.60 3.52
N GLN A 457 18.75 12.48 2.36
CA GLN A 457 19.45 13.55 1.67
C GLN A 457 19.09 13.54 0.18
N PRO A 458 19.16 14.70 -0.50
CA PRO A 458 18.98 14.75 -1.95
C PRO A 458 20.04 13.92 -2.68
N ASN A 459 19.63 13.26 -3.77
CA ASN A 459 20.56 12.60 -4.67
C ASN A 459 21.54 13.62 -5.26
N ALA A 460 22.79 13.20 -5.48
CA ALA A 460 23.75 14.04 -6.20
C ALA A 460 23.16 14.42 -7.58
N LYS A 461 23.22 15.69 -7.93
CA LYS A 461 22.85 16.13 -9.30
C LYS A 461 23.81 15.46 -10.28
N THR A 462 23.28 14.54 -11.09
CA THR A 462 24.01 13.92 -12.21
C THR A 462 24.11 14.88 -13.37
#